data_57202d24fec09855a606d2880434cf8f
#
_entry.id   57202d24fec09855a606d2880434cf8f
#
_cell.length_a   1.000
_cell.length_b   1.000
_cell.length_c   1.000
_cell.angle_alpha   90.00
_cell.angle_beta   90.00
_cell.angle_gamma   90.00
#
_symmetry.space_group_name_H-M   'P 1'
#
loop_
_entity.id
_entity.type
_entity.pdbx_description
1 polymer ?
#
loop_
_entity_poly.entity_id
_entity_poly.type
_entity_poly.pdbx_seq_one_letter_code
_entity_poly.pdbx_strand_id
1 'polypeptide(L)'
;MAGTARGPIAFAQYAALRAAALAVRAGDEATALGLAGDIGRLIGQVPRNQRQTVTHLAQAFPERSLADLEALGRDSFAHLARLVAVDTLSMTHRIRPEAWEERINTEDVPEGLDARLREDGPSILITGHCGVWEVLSHWLAMIDLPVHALARPIDNQYIDRWLRREREASGTQIIVKWGSGDRMQELLQEGARLGFVAAQNAGGKGMFVPFFGRLASTYKSIGFLARRFNAPVVAGIALRDSDTQLKYRIRISDVIEPSDWSEAPDPDFYLAARIQRALEKMILMAPDQHMWVHQRWRSRPRFEREDRPFPERLLNKLRELPWMDEDGVQKIVAARGAPPAPAGMARLD
;
A
#
# COMPACT_ATOMS: atom_id res chain seq x y z
N MET A 1 -23.40 -3.17 5.08
CA MET A 1 -23.21 -2.11 6.10
C MET A 1 -22.32 -2.71 7.18
N ALA A 2 -21.08 -2.23 7.33
CA ALA A 2 -20.25 -2.60 8.48
C ALA A 2 -20.96 -2.06 9.72
N GLY A 3 -21.32 -2.93 10.67
CA GLY A 3 -21.93 -2.55 11.93
C GLY A 3 -20.93 -1.72 12.72
N THR A 4 -21.20 -0.43 12.90
CA THR A 4 -20.38 0.42 13.74
C THR A 4 -20.57 -0.01 15.17
N ALA A 5 -19.55 -0.66 15.75
CA ALA A 5 -19.55 -1.08 17.14
C ALA A 5 -19.66 0.16 18.05
N ARG A 6 -20.71 0.17 18.87
CA ARG A 6 -21.04 1.20 19.86
C ARG A 6 -21.23 0.52 21.22
N GLY A 7 -21.20 1.30 22.29
CA GLY A 7 -21.49 0.83 23.64
C GLY A 7 -20.24 0.64 24.51
N PRO A 8 -20.40 0.10 25.73
CA PRO A 8 -19.35 0.09 26.74
C PRO A 8 -18.06 -0.66 26.32
N ILE A 9 -18.19 -1.77 25.62
CA ILE A 9 -17.03 -2.57 25.16
C ILE A 9 -16.23 -1.78 24.10
N ALA A 10 -16.90 -1.19 23.12
CA ALA A 10 -16.24 -0.37 22.11
C ALA A 10 -15.57 0.87 22.73
N PHE A 11 -16.19 1.47 23.74
CA PHE A 11 -15.60 2.57 24.50
C PHE A 11 -14.37 2.12 25.30
N ALA A 12 -14.43 0.96 25.97
CA ALA A 12 -13.30 0.41 26.72
C ALA A 12 -12.09 0.12 25.80
N GLN A 13 -12.32 -0.45 24.62
CA GLN A 13 -11.29 -0.64 23.59
C GLN A 13 -10.65 0.69 23.16
N TYR A 14 -11.48 1.71 22.92
CA TYR A 14 -11.01 3.05 22.59
C TYR A 14 -10.18 3.66 23.73
N ALA A 15 -10.65 3.57 24.99
CA ALA A 15 -9.95 4.10 26.16
C ALA A 15 -8.58 3.40 26.36
N ALA A 16 -8.52 2.07 26.18
CA ALA A 16 -7.28 1.32 26.23
C ALA A 16 -6.29 1.77 25.14
N LEU A 17 -6.78 1.94 23.88
CA LEU A 17 -5.93 2.42 22.80
C LEU A 17 -5.44 3.86 23.04
N ARG A 18 -6.28 4.74 23.60
CA ARG A 18 -5.87 6.10 24.00
C ARG A 18 -4.80 6.10 25.09
N ALA A 19 -4.93 5.23 26.07
CA ALA A 19 -3.92 5.09 27.12
C ALA A 19 -2.58 4.58 26.52
N ALA A 20 -2.62 3.59 25.63
CA ALA A 20 -1.45 3.13 24.91
C ALA A 20 -0.82 4.24 24.07
N ALA A 21 -1.61 5.03 23.35
CA ALA A 21 -1.11 6.18 22.57
C ALA A 21 -0.43 7.23 23.46
N LEU A 22 -0.98 7.54 24.63
CA LEU A 22 -0.37 8.45 25.59
C LEU A 22 0.97 7.90 26.11
N ALA A 23 1.03 6.61 26.44
CA ALA A 23 2.26 5.96 26.87
C ALA A 23 3.36 5.99 25.79
N VAL A 24 3.01 5.71 24.53
CA VAL A 24 3.92 5.80 23.37
C VAL A 24 4.39 7.24 23.15
N ARG A 25 3.52 8.23 23.29
CA ARG A 25 3.85 9.65 23.12
C ARG A 25 4.76 10.19 24.23
N ALA A 26 4.56 9.74 25.45
CA ALA A 26 5.34 10.18 26.63
C ALA A 26 6.65 9.38 26.82
N GLY A 27 6.72 8.16 26.26
CA GLY A 27 7.84 7.26 26.44
C GLY A 27 9.01 7.55 25.50
N ASP A 28 10.10 6.83 25.75
CA ASP A 28 11.28 6.83 24.88
C ASP A 28 10.95 6.18 23.54
N GLU A 29 11.41 6.81 22.47
CA GLU A 29 11.12 6.44 21.09
C GLU A 29 11.73 5.08 20.72
N ALA A 30 12.99 4.84 21.10
CA ALA A 30 13.68 3.59 20.82
C ALA A 30 13.03 2.40 21.55
N THR A 31 12.63 2.61 22.80
CA THR A 31 11.92 1.61 23.61
C THR A 31 10.56 1.28 22.98
N ALA A 32 9.78 2.27 22.57
CA ALA A 32 8.48 2.06 21.96
C ALA A 32 8.59 1.31 20.63
N LEU A 33 9.52 1.70 19.76
CA LEU A 33 9.78 1.04 18.46
C LEU A 33 10.35 -0.38 18.64
N GLY A 34 11.26 -0.58 19.59
CA GLY A 34 11.83 -1.88 19.92
C GLY A 34 10.74 -2.85 20.39
N LEU A 35 9.97 -2.47 21.41
CA LEU A 35 8.88 -3.29 21.96
C LEU A 35 7.82 -3.62 20.90
N ALA A 36 7.41 -2.65 20.10
CA ALA A 36 6.46 -2.88 19.02
C ALA A 36 7.02 -3.87 17.99
N GLY A 37 8.30 -3.74 17.62
CA GLY A 37 8.97 -4.66 16.71
C GLY A 37 9.03 -6.10 17.25
N ASP A 38 9.38 -6.28 18.52
CA ASP A 38 9.47 -7.60 19.14
C ASP A 38 8.09 -8.27 19.25
N ILE A 39 7.06 -7.52 19.64
CA ILE A 39 5.67 -8.01 19.63
C ILE A 39 5.27 -8.40 18.19
N GLY A 40 5.61 -7.59 17.21
CA GLY A 40 5.36 -7.90 15.80
C GLY A 40 6.01 -9.20 15.36
N ARG A 41 7.29 -9.43 15.69
CA ARG A 41 8.00 -10.69 15.38
C ARG A 41 7.32 -11.89 16.03
N LEU A 42 6.88 -11.77 17.27
CA LEU A 42 6.13 -12.84 17.96
C LEU A 42 4.79 -13.13 17.27
N ILE A 43 4.04 -12.10 16.86
CA ILE A 43 2.80 -12.26 16.08
C ILE A 43 3.09 -12.95 14.74
N GLY A 44 4.20 -12.61 14.08
CA GLY A 44 4.65 -13.21 12.84
C GLY A 44 5.00 -14.70 12.95
N GLN A 45 5.40 -15.17 14.14
CA GLN A 45 5.70 -16.58 14.43
C GLN A 45 4.44 -17.44 14.68
N VAL A 46 3.28 -16.82 14.86
CA VAL A 46 2.02 -17.58 14.96
C VAL A 46 1.85 -18.44 13.68
N PRO A 47 1.65 -19.77 13.78
CA PRO A 47 1.74 -20.68 12.63
C PRO A 47 0.88 -20.26 11.43
N ARG A 48 -0.32 -19.77 11.67
CA ARG A 48 -1.21 -19.26 10.63
C ARG A 48 -0.62 -18.04 9.90
N ASN A 49 -0.08 -17.10 10.64
CA ASN A 49 0.49 -15.86 10.09
C ASN A 49 1.77 -16.17 9.31
N GLN A 50 2.67 -16.95 9.91
CA GLN A 50 3.91 -17.40 9.27
C GLN A 50 3.64 -18.10 7.95
N ARG A 51 2.77 -19.12 7.95
CA ARG A 51 2.43 -19.87 6.74
C ARG A 51 1.86 -18.97 5.65
N GLN A 52 0.89 -18.11 5.99
CA GLN A 52 0.26 -17.22 5.01
C GLN A 52 1.29 -16.25 4.43
N THR A 53 2.12 -15.64 5.25
CA THR A 53 3.13 -14.67 4.83
C THR A 53 4.21 -15.32 3.98
N VAL A 54 4.77 -16.45 4.42
CA VAL A 54 5.81 -17.19 3.68
C VAL A 54 5.27 -17.69 2.33
N THR A 55 4.01 -18.13 2.26
CA THR A 55 3.39 -18.51 0.98
C THR A 55 3.37 -17.32 0.00
N HIS A 56 3.03 -16.12 0.45
CA HIS A 56 3.04 -14.94 -0.43
C HIS A 56 4.44 -14.47 -0.80
N LEU A 57 5.37 -14.55 0.15
CA LEU A 57 6.78 -14.25 -0.09
C LEU A 57 7.40 -15.20 -1.12
N ALA A 58 7.13 -16.51 -1.03
CA ALA A 58 7.60 -17.49 -2.01
C ALA A 58 7.02 -17.27 -3.41
N GLN A 59 5.86 -16.64 -3.51
CA GLN A 59 5.28 -16.24 -4.80
C GLN A 59 6.01 -15.06 -5.43
N ALA A 60 6.45 -14.11 -4.60
CA ALA A 60 7.17 -12.92 -5.04
C ALA A 60 8.67 -13.19 -5.24
N PHE A 61 9.26 -14.06 -4.43
CA PHE A 61 10.69 -14.35 -4.37
C PHE A 61 10.94 -15.87 -4.40
N PRO A 62 10.64 -16.53 -5.52
CA PRO A 62 10.74 -18.00 -5.61
C PRO A 62 12.18 -18.53 -5.48
N GLU A 63 13.19 -17.67 -5.66
CA GLU A 63 14.59 -17.99 -5.56
C GLU A 63 15.14 -17.99 -4.12
N ARG A 64 14.39 -17.44 -3.16
CA ARG A 64 14.86 -17.33 -1.77
C ARG A 64 14.64 -18.63 -1.00
N SER A 65 15.56 -18.91 -0.06
CA SER A 65 15.43 -20.05 0.83
C SER A 65 14.24 -19.89 1.78
N LEU A 66 13.71 -21.02 2.29
CA LEU A 66 12.62 -20.99 3.28
C LEU A 66 13.02 -20.19 4.52
N ALA A 67 14.25 -20.33 5.00
CA ALA A 67 14.75 -19.60 6.16
C ALA A 67 14.77 -18.08 5.94
N ASP A 68 15.17 -17.62 4.75
CA ASP A 68 15.15 -16.19 4.38
C ASP A 68 13.71 -15.66 4.29
N LEU A 69 12.79 -16.45 3.71
CA LEU A 69 11.37 -16.06 3.63
C LEU A 69 10.72 -15.97 5.01
N GLU A 70 11.06 -16.90 5.93
CA GLU A 70 10.57 -16.86 7.31
C GLU A 70 11.12 -15.66 8.08
N ALA A 71 12.41 -15.35 7.92
CA ALA A 71 13.03 -14.17 8.52
C ALA A 71 12.37 -12.88 8.01
N LEU A 72 12.25 -12.74 6.69
CA LEU A 72 11.59 -11.60 6.04
C LEU A 72 10.12 -11.46 6.48
N GLY A 73 9.42 -12.58 6.63
CA GLY A 73 8.05 -12.60 7.14
C GLY A 73 7.94 -12.07 8.57
N ARG A 74 8.83 -12.47 9.48
CA ARG A 74 8.89 -11.95 10.85
C ARG A 74 9.18 -10.44 10.88
N ASP A 75 10.12 -9.98 10.06
CA ASP A 75 10.48 -8.56 10.00
C ASP A 75 9.35 -7.71 9.41
N SER A 76 8.58 -8.24 8.45
CA SER A 76 7.38 -7.55 7.95
C SER A 76 6.30 -7.36 9.03
N PHE A 77 6.12 -8.31 9.94
CA PHE A 77 5.24 -8.15 11.09
C PHE A 77 5.80 -7.16 12.11
N ALA A 78 7.12 -7.13 12.32
CA ALA A 78 7.77 -6.13 13.18
C ALA A 78 7.53 -4.72 12.65
N HIS A 79 7.72 -4.52 11.33
CA HIS A 79 7.44 -3.25 10.68
C HIS A 79 5.96 -2.85 10.81
N LEU A 80 5.03 -3.77 10.54
CA LEU A 80 3.59 -3.51 10.65
C LEU A 80 3.19 -3.13 12.07
N ALA A 81 3.76 -3.78 13.09
CA ALA A 81 3.50 -3.46 14.49
C ALA A 81 4.02 -2.07 14.87
N ARG A 82 5.24 -1.70 14.43
CA ARG A 82 5.78 -0.34 14.63
C ARG A 82 4.89 0.70 13.95
N LEU A 83 4.47 0.46 12.72
CA LEU A 83 3.59 1.36 11.97
C LEU A 83 2.26 1.60 12.73
N VAL A 84 1.61 0.52 13.16
CA VAL A 84 0.29 0.63 13.81
C VAL A 84 0.40 1.19 15.24
N ALA A 85 1.37 0.69 16.03
CA ALA A 85 1.46 1.03 17.45
C ALA A 85 2.25 2.31 17.74
N VAL A 86 3.19 2.68 16.88
CA VAL A 86 4.06 3.84 17.13
C VAL A 86 3.80 4.96 16.14
N ASP A 87 3.97 4.70 14.82
CA ASP A 87 3.84 5.77 13.82
C ASP A 87 2.44 6.38 13.82
N THR A 88 1.41 5.55 13.63
CA THR A 88 0.01 6.04 13.55
C THR A 88 -0.42 6.76 14.84
N LEU A 89 0.14 6.39 16.00
CA LEU A 89 -0.27 6.95 17.28
C LEU A 89 0.57 8.15 17.73
N SER A 90 1.77 8.37 17.17
CA SER A 90 2.69 9.38 17.71
C SER A 90 3.28 10.35 16.69
N MET A 91 3.29 10.04 15.38
CA MET A 91 3.99 10.86 14.38
C MET A 91 3.51 12.31 14.35
N THR A 92 2.20 12.56 14.38
CA THR A 92 1.62 13.92 14.36
C THR A 92 2.04 14.78 15.55
N HIS A 93 2.50 14.16 16.65
CA HIS A 93 3.01 14.85 17.82
C HIS A 93 4.54 14.97 17.84
N ARG A 94 5.25 14.08 17.13
CA ARG A 94 6.71 14.02 17.14
C ARG A 94 7.35 14.62 15.88
N ILE A 95 6.63 14.62 14.77
CA ILE A 95 7.07 15.24 13.52
C ILE A 95 6.28 16.53 13.36
N ARG A 96 6.91 17.65 13.68
CA ARG A 96 6.29 18.97 13.64
C ARG A 96 6.59 19.66 12.32
N PRO A 97 5.66 20.50 11.81
CA PRO A 97 5.86 21.21 10.54
C PRO A 97 7.15 22.05 10.49
N GLU A 98 7.58 22.61 11.63
CA GLU A 98 8.74 23.49 11.68
C GLU A 98 10.09 22.73 11.66
N ALA A 99 10.09 21.41 11.86
CA ALA A 99 11.28 20.57 11.99
C ALA A 99 11.13 19.19 11.33
N TRP A 100 10.28 19.07 10.32
CA TRP A 100 10.02 17.79 9.67
C TRP A 100 11.26 17.23 8.94
N GLU A 101 12.13 18.10 8.42
CA GLU A 101 13.36 17.74 7.70
C GLU A 101 14.35 16.98 8.60
N GLU A 102 14.30 17.18 9.92
CA GLU A 102 15.10 16.39 10.85
C GLU A 102 14.69 14.91 10.89
N ARG A 103 13.49 14.60 10.45
CA ARG A 103 12.85 13.27 10.54
C ARG A 103 12.58 12.63 9.18
N ILE A 104 12.41 13.43 8.14
CA ILE A 104 12.00 12.96 6.81
C ILE A 104 13.03 13.44 5.79
N ASN A 105 13.80 12.50 5.24
CA ASN A 105 14.72 12.74 4.14
C ASN A 105 13.97 12.71 2.81
N THR A 106 14.16 13.72 1.98
CA THR A 106 13.52 13.89 0.67
C THR A 106 14.52 14.05 -0.48
N GLU A 107 15.82 13.77 -0.25
CA GLU A 107 16.89 13.91 -1.27
C GLU A 107 16.62 13.06 -2.52
N ASP A 108 15.87 11.95 -2.38
CA ASP A 108 15.51 11.06 -3.47
C ASP A 108 14.16 11.42 -4.15
N VAL A 109 13.55 12.54 -3.77
CA VAL A 109 12.38 13.07 -4.48
C VAL A 109 12.87 13.81 -5.72
N PRO A 110 12.33 13.53 -6.92
CA PRO A 110 12.75 14.23 -8.13
C PRO A 110 12.61 15.75 -8.00
N GLU A 111 13.63 16.47 -8.43
CA GLU A 111 13.61 17.92 -8.46
C GLU A 111 12.40 18.44 -9.26
N GLY A 112 11.73 19.45 -8.73
CA GLY A 112 10.55 20.05 -9.36
C GLY A 112 9.25 19.26 -9.23
N LEU A 113 9.25 18.07 -8.62
CA LEU A 113 8.01 17.29 -8.45
C LEU A 113 6.99 18.03 -7.57
N ASP A 114 7.45 18.69 -6.51
CA ASP A 114 6.59 19.50 -5.64
C ASP A 114 5.98 20.68 -6.40
N ALA A 115 6.77 21.39 -7.22
CA ALA A 115 6.29 22.45 -8.10
C ALA A 115 5.25 21.90 -9.10
N ARG A 116 5.54 20.76 -9.73
CA ARG A 116 4.62 20.07 -10.63
C ARG A 116 3.29 19.69 -9.96
N LEU A 117 3.33 19.24 -8.70
CA LEU A 117 2.13 18.90 -7.94
C LEU A 117 1.36 20.15 -7.44
N ARG A 118 1.99 21.34 -7.46
CA ARG A 118 1.34 22.61 -7.13
C ARG A 118 0.67 23.27 -8.34
N GLU A 119 1.00 22.85 -9.56
CA GLU A 119 0.32 23.32 -10.75
C GLU A 119 -1.18 23.07 -10.66
N ASP A 120 -1.96 23.93 -11.29
CA ASP A 120 -3.43 23.78 -11.37
C ASP A 120 -3.78 22.49 -12.11
N GLY A 121 -4.63 21.69 -11.49
CA GLY A 121 -5.12 20.46 -12.08
C GLY A 121 -5.15 19.29 -11.10
N PRO A 122 -5.93 18.27 -11.45
CA PRO A 122 -6.06 17.09 -10.62
C PRO A 122 -4.81 16.23 -10.66
N SER A 123 -4.52 15.53 -9.57
CA SER A 123 -3.51 14.47 -9.55
C SER A 123 -3.93 13.29 -8.68
N ILE A 124 -3.36 12.13 -8.96
CA ILE A 124 -3.59 10.91 -8.19
C ILE A 124 -2.27 10.46 -7.58
N LEU A 125 -2.25 10.40 -6.25
CA LEU A 125 -1.10 9.94 -5.49
C LEU A 125 -1.35 8.52 -5.04
N ILE A 126 -0.45 7.60 -5.33
CA ILE A 126 -0.59 6.21 -4.94
C ILE A 126 0.58 5.75 -4.08
N THR A 127 0.27 4.92 -3.12
CA THR A 127 1.24 4.14 -2.36
C THR A 127 0.75 2.71 -2.19
N GLY A 128 1.63 1.83 -1.69
CA GLY A 128 1.29 0.46 -1.33
C GLY A 128 1.00 0.33 0.17
N HIS A 129 0.59 -0.89 0.59
CA HIS A 129 0.68 -1.29 2.00
C HIS A 129 2.14 -1.68 2.30
N CYS A 130 3.07 -0.77 2.01
CA CYS A 130 4.51 -0.89 2.21
C CYS A 130 5.06 0.45 2.71
N GLY A 131 6.17 0.40 3.44
CA GLY A 131 6.68 1.56 4.16
C GLY A 131 5.68 2.11 5.17
N VAL A 132 5.78 3.39 5.46
CA VAL A 132 4.95 4.09 6.45
C VAL A 132 4.03 5.09 5.74
N TRP A 133 2.94 4.59 5.13
CA TRP A 133 2.01 5.40 4.32
C TRP A 133 1.36 6.56 5.07
N GLU A 134 1.24 6.47 6.40
CA GLU A 134 0.74 7.57 7.22
C GLU A 134 1.70 8.78 7.18
N VAL A 135 3.02 8.53 7.20
CA VAL A 135 4.04 9.60 7.08
C VAL A 135 3.99 10.28 5.73
N LEU A 136 3.72 9.52 4.65
CA LEU A 136 3.65 10.10 3.31
C LEU A 136 2.57 11.18 3.19
N SER A 137 1.37 10.89 3.71
CA SER A 137 0.28 11.87 3.70
C SER A 137 0.52 13.05 4.65
N HIS A 138 1.17 12.79 5.78
CA HIS A 138 1.53 13.83 6.75
C HIS A 138 2.59 14.78 6.16
N TRP A 139 3.63 14.23 5.53
CA TRP A 139 4.66 15.02 4.84
C TRP A 139 4.06 15.90 3.73
N LEU A 140 3.22 15.35 2.88
CA LEU A 140 2.57 16.12 1.82
C LEU A 140 1.76 17.30 2.38
N ALA A 141 1.07 17.11 3.49
CA ALA A 141 0.35 18.20 4.13
C ALA A 141 1.31 19.28 4.72
N MET A 142 2.46 18.89 5.27
CA MET A 142 3.47 19.83 5.80
C MET A 142 4.13 20.70 4.73
N ILE A 143 4.18 20.19 3.48
CA ILE A 143 4.68 20.97 2.33
C ILE A 143 3.54 21.65 1.53
N ASP A 144 2.38 21.88 2.15
CA ASP A 144 1.20 22.50 1.54
C ASP A 144 0.65 21.79 0.29
N LEU A 145 0.74 20.48 0.27
CA LEU A 145 0.16 19.58 -0.75
C LEU A 145 -0.88 18.63 -0.14
N PRO A 146 -1.97 19.15 0.46
CA PRO A 146 -2.93 18.29 1.13
C PRO A 146 -3.59 17.30 0.18
N VAL A 147 -3.83 16.08 0.67
CA VAL A 147 -4.35 14.96 -0.09
C VAL A 147 -5.70 14.52 0.47
N HIS A 148 -6.64 14.22 -0.42
CA HIS A 148 -7.89 13.55 -0.09
C HIS A 148 -7.68 12.03 -0.13
N ALA A 149 -7.47 11.42 1.03
CA ALA A 149 -7.14 10.00 1.16
C ALA A 149 -8.40 9.14 1.31
N LEU A 150 -8.51 8.10 0.46
CA LEU A 150 -9.61 7.15 0.54
C LEU A 150 -9.36 6.14 1.67
N ALA A 151 -10.22 6.12 2.69
CA ALA A 151 -10.11 5.21 3.82
C ALA A 151 -11.40 4.42 4.08
N ARG A 152 -11.23 3.15 4.50
CA ARG A 152 -12.33 2.37 5.05
C ARG A 152 -12.55 2.78 6.50
N PRO A 153 -13.81 3.03 6.94
CA PRO A 153 -14.12 3.25 8.35
C PRO A 153 -13.71 2.05 9.21
N ILE A 154 -13.21 2.33 10.39
CA ILE A 154 -12.94 1.32 11.42
C ILE A 154 -14.25 0.93 12.09
N ASP A 155 -14.44 -0.38 12.34
CA ASP A 155 -15.70 -0.88 12.90
C ASP A 155 -16.03 -0.28 14.28
N ASN A 156 -15.01 0.03 15.11
CA ASN A 156 -15.18 0.77 16.38
C ASN A 156 -15.27 2.27 16.09
N GLN A 157 -16.46 2.84 16.24
CA GLN A 157 -16.72 4.23 15.88
C GLN A 157 -15.98 5.27 16.74
N TYR A 158 -15.59 4.94 17.97
CA TYR A 158 -14.80 5.85 18.82
C TYR A 158 -13.36 5.94 18.31
N ILE A 159 -12.78 4.78 17.94
CA ILE A 159 -11.45 4.68 17.33
C ILE A 159 -11.45 5.36 15.95
N ASP A 160 -12.45 5.06 15.10
CA ASP A 160 -12.56 5.66 13.76
C ASP A 160 -12.58 7.18 13.81
N ARG A 161 -13.44 7.75 14.67
CA ARG A 161 -13.58 9.19 14.83
C ARG A 161 -12.30 9.84 15.35
N TRP A 162 -11.61 9.17 16.28
CA TRP A 162 -10.37 9.67 16.84
C TRP A 162 -9.24 9.64 15.81
N LEU A 163 -8.97 8.51 15.17
CA LEU A 163 -7.89 8.39 14.16
C LEU A 163 -8.15 9.30 12.94
N ARG A 164 -9.40 9.47 12.55
CA ARG A 164 -9.76 10.43 11.51
C ARG A 164 -9.35 11.86 11.91
N ARG A 165 -9.68 12.29 13.12
CA ARG A 165 -9.29 13.61 13.63
C ARG A 165 -7.77 13.80 13.69
N GLU A 166 -7.02 12.76 14.09
CA GLU A 166 -5.56 12.81 14.10
C GLU A 166 -5.00 13.02 12.68
N ARG A 167 -5.55 12.31 11.68
CA ARG A 167 -5.15 12.48 10.27
C ARG A 167 -5.57 13.82 9.69
N GLU A 168 -6.78 14.28 9.99
CA GLU A 168 -7.29 15.57 9.53
C GLU A 168 -6.54 16.74 10.17
N ALA A 169 -6.11 16.60 11.42
CA ALA A 169 -5.28 17.59 12.10
C ALA A 169 -3.89 17.76 11.45
N SER A 170 -3.40 16.75 10.74
CA SER A 170 -2.18 16.83 9.96
C SER A 170 -2.37 17.37 8.54
N GLY A 171 -3.59 17.81 8.17
CA GLY A 171 -3.92 18.35 6.86
C GLY A 171 -4.42 17.32 5.83
N THR A 172 -4.39 16.01 6.13
CA THR A 172 -4.96 14.98 5.26
C THR A 172 -6.49 14.98 5.35
N GLN A 173 -7.20 15.06 4.22
CA GLN A 173 -8.67 14.95 4.22
C GLN A 173 -9.09 13.51 3.97
N ILE A 174 -9.98 12.96 4.81
CA ILE A 174 -10.41 11.57 4.70
C ILE A 174 -11.73 11.44 3.95
N ILE A 175 -11.70 10.72 2.83
CA ILE A 175 -12.89 10.31 2.09
C ILE A 175 -13.29 8.90 2.52
N VAL A 176 -14.54 8.73 2.95
CA VAL A 176 -15.07 7.41 3.29
C VAL A 176 -15.27 6.58 2.02
N LYS A 177 -14.68 5.39 1.95
CA LYS A 177 -14.68 4.52 0.77
C LYS A 177 -16.07 4.20 0.19
N TRP A 178 -17.09 4.12 1.03
CA TRP A 178 -18.44 3.71 0.62
C TRP A 178 -19.23 4.89 0.01
N GLY A 179 -19.66 4.74 -1.25
CA GLY A 179 -20.41 5.77 -1.97
C GLY A 179 -19.60 7.00 -2.39
N SER A 180 -18.26 6.90 -2.40
CA SER A 180 -17.35 8.03 -2.68
C SER A 180 -17.13 8.30 -4.17
N GLY A 181 -17.75 7.53 -5.08
CA GLY A 181 -17.48 7.65 -6.52
C GLY A 181 -17.71 9.06 -7.06
N ASP A 182 -18.86 9.65 -6.73
CA ASP A 182 -19.22 11.00 -7.19
C ASP A 182 -18.32 12.06 -6.53
N ARG A 183 -18.09 11.94 -5.21
CA ARG A 183 -17.22 12.89 -4.49
C ARG A 183 -15.78 12.88 -5.00
N MET A 184 -15.24 11.72 -5.36
CA MET A 184 -13.89 11.65 -5.97
C MET A 184 -13.85 12.35 -7.33
N GLN A 185 -14.92 12.22 -8.14
CA GLN A 185 -15.01 12.90 -9.43
C GLN A 185 -15.12 14.42 -9.26
N GLU A 186 -15.97 14.89 -8.34
CA GLU A 186 -16.10 16.31 -7.99
C GLU A 186 -14.73 16.90 -7.59
N LEU A 187 -14.03 16.24 -6.66
CA LEU A 187 -12.72 16.68 -6.20
C LEU A 187 -11.68 16.77 -7.34
N LEU A 188 -11.66 15.78 -8.25
CA LEU A 188 -10.77 15.85 -9.41
C LEU A 188 -11.18 16.97 -10.37
N GLN A 189 -12.47 17.28 -10.53
CA GLN A 189 -12.93 18.44 -11.29
C GLN A 189 -12.51 19.77 -10.66
N GLU A 190 -12.44 19.82 -9.34
CA GLU A 190 -11.95 20.97 -8.55
C GLU A 190 -10.40 21.06 -8.56
N GLY A 191 -9.69 20.18 -9.26
CA GLY A 191 -8.22 20.15 -9.30
C GLY A 191 -7.56 19.54 -8.05
N ALA A 192 -8.32 18.81 -7.22
CA ALA A 192 -7.79 18.25 -5.99
C ALA A 192 -6.89 17.01 -6.20
N ARG A 193 -6.10 16.68 -5.19
CA ARG A 193 -5.22 15.50 -5.14
C ARG A 193 -5.91 14.36 -4.42
N LEU A 194 -6.06 13.21 -5.10
CA LEU A 194 -6.61 12.00 -4.49
C LEU A 194 -5.49 11.02 -4.08
N GLY A 195 -5.53 10.52 -2.85
CA GLY A 195 -4.59 9.55 -2.32
C GLY A 195 -5.17 8.14 -2.21
N PHE A 196 -4.42 7.13 -2.69
CA PHE A 196 -4.82 5.73 -2.62
C PHE A 196 -3.71 4.84 -2.08
N VAL A 197 -4.09 3.91 -1.19
CA VAL A 197 -3.25 2.77 -0.82
C VAL A 197 -3.68 1.58 -1.70
N ALA A 198 -2.94 1.33 -2.79
CA ALA A 198 -3.44 0.62 -3.97
C ALA A 198 -3.06 -0.87 -4.09
N ALA A 199 -2.38 -1.47 -3.09
CA ALA A 199 -1.80 -2.82 -3.21
C ALA A 199 -2.75 -3.99 -2.91
N GLN A 200 -4.05 -3.75 -2.67
CA GLN A 200 -4.97 -4.82 -2.27
C GLN A 200 -5.59 -5.58 -3.45
N ASN A 201 -6.00 -6.83 -3.18
CA ASN A 201 -6.75 -7.65 -4.12
C ASN A 201 -8.14 -7.07 -4.37
N ALA A 202 -8.49 -6.86 -5.65
CA ALA A 202 -9.77 -6.28 -6.07
C ALA A 202 -10.92 -7.30 -6.23
N GLY A 203 -10.69 -8.57 -5.86
CA GLY A 203 -11.69 -9.64 -6.01
C GLY A 203 -11.82 -10.15 -7.45
N GLY A 204 -12.82 -10.99 -7.71
CA GLY A 204 -12.99 -11.65 -9.02
C GLY A 204 -13.37 -10.71 -10.18
N LYS A 205 -13.83 -9.50 -9.89
CA LYS A 205 -14.24 -8.48 -10.88
C LYS A 205 -13.13 -7.48 -11.21
N GLY A 206 -11.96 -7.56 -10.55
CA GLY A 206 -10.81 -6.72 -10.83
C GLY A 206 -10.21 -7.00 -12.21
N MET A 207 -9.33 -6.10 -12.65
CA MET A 207 -8.49 -6.33 -13.83
C MET A 207 -7.29 -7.17 -13.42
N PHE A 208 -7.00 -8.23 -14.16
CA PHE A 208 -5.85 -9.09 -13.90
C PHE A 208 -4.65 -8.59 -14.70
N VAL A 209 -3.67 -8.05 -14.00
CA VAL A 209 -2.43 -7.49 -14.56
C VAL A 209 -1.20 -8.10 -13.88
N PRO A 210 0.00 -8.00 -14.48
CA PRO A 210 1.24 -8.50 -13.88
C PRO A 210 1.51 -7.90 -12.50
N PHE A 211 1.97 -8.74 -11.57
CA PHE A 211 2.50 -8.35 -10.27
C PHE A 211 3.40 -9.48 -9.74
N PHE A 212 4.70 -9.23 -9.60
CA PHE A 212 5.73 -10.23 -9.27
C PHE A 212 5.64 -11.48 -10.16
N GLY A 213 5.66 -11.28 -11.49
CA GLY A 213 5.63 -12.37 -12.45
C GLY A 213 4.34 -13.21 -12.48
N ARG A 214 3.24 -12.75 -11.84
CA ARG A 214 1.94 -13.43 -11.77
C ARG A 214 0.82 -12.45 -12.05
N LEU A 215 -0.34 -12.97 -12.50
CA LEU A 215 -1.54 -12.13 -12.62
C LEU A 215 -2.14 -11.85 -11.23
N ALA A 216 -2.40 -10.59 -10.94
CA ALA A 216 -3.05 -10.15 -9.71
C ALA A 216 -4.26 -9.27 -10.01
N SER A 217 -5.37 -9.53 -9.32
CA SER A 217 -6.60 -8.75 -9.46
C SER A 217 -6.43 -7.33 -8.91
N THR A 218 -6.65 -6.32 -9.74
CA THR A 218 -6.36 -4.90 -9.48
C THR A 218 -7.60 -4.04 -9.66
N TYR A 219 -7.76 -3.02 -8.84
CA TYR A 219 -8.85 -2.05 -8.96
C TYR A 219 -8.72 -1.24 -10.25
N LYS A 220 -9.83 -1.17 -11.02
CA LYS A 220 -9.91 -0.39 -12.27
C LYS A 220 -10.11 1.10 -12.01
N SER A 221 -10.61 1.47 -10.84
CA SER A 221 -11.07 2.82 -10.53
C SER A 221 -9.96 3.86 -10.61
N ILE A 222 -8.73 3.53 -10.20
CA ILE A 222 -7.61 4.48 -10.24
C ILE A 222 -7.28 4.85 -11.68
N GLY A 223 -7.09 3.86 -12.56
CA GLY A 223 -6.83 4.10 -13.98
C GLY A 223 -8.00 4.82 -14.68
N PHE A 224 -9.24 4.43 -14.36
CA PHE A 224 -10.43 5.11 -14.88
C PHE A 224 -10.45 6.60 -14.49
N LEU A 225 -10.19 6.94 -13.23
CA LEU A 225 -10.16 8.32 -12.77
C LEU A 225 -9.00 9.10 -13.40
N ALA A 226 -7.80 8.51 -13.48
CA ALA A 226 -6.65 9.12 -14.13
C ALA A 226 -6.97 9.51 -15.58
N ARG A 227 -7.51 8.58 -16.36
CA ARG A 227 -7.89 8.84 -17.75
C ARG A 227 -9.02 9.86 -17.90
N ARG A 228 -10.09 9.71 -17.12
CA ARG A 228 -11.28 10.56 -17.22
C ARG A 228 -10.96 12.04 -16.95
N PHE A 229 -10.05 12.30 -16.02
CA PHE A 229 -9.70 13.65 -15.58
C PHE A 229 -8.32 14.10 -16.09
N ASN A 230 -7.70 13.31 -16.96
CA ASN A 230 -6.35 13.58 -17.47
C ASN A 230 -5.35 13.84 -16.33
N ALA A 231 -5.52 13.12 -15.22
CA ALA A 231 -4.78 13.31 -13.97
C ALA A 231 -3.51 12.47 -13.95
N PRO A 232 -2.31 13.04 -13.82
CA PRO A 232 -1.08 12.28 -13.65
C PRO A 232 -1.15 11.42 -12.39
N VAL A 233 -0.44 10.28 -12.41
CA VAL A 233 -0.37 9.37 -11.26
C VAL A 233 1.04 9.35 -10.72
N VAL A 234 1.24 9.80 -9.48
CA VAL A 234 2.53 9.78 -8.79
C VAL A 234 2.55 8.65 -7.78
N ALA A 235 3.52 7.78 -7.91
CA ALA A 235 3.70 6.61 -7.06
C ALA A 235 4.86 6.80 -6.09
N GLY A 236 4.57 6.89 -4.78
CA GLY A 236 5.57 7.18 -3.76
C GLY A 236 5.46 6.31 -2.51
N ILE A 237 6.56 6.22 -1.78
CA ILE A 237 6.69 5.47 -0.53
C ILE A 237 7.47 6.29 0.49
N ALA A 238 7.07 6.20 1.76
CA ALA A 238 7.88 6.62 2.89
C ALA A 238 8.53 5.39 3.52
N LEU A 239 9.81 5.20 3.33
CA LEU A 239 10.59 4.11 3.93
C LEU A 239 10.95 4.47 5.37
N ARG A 240 10.90 3.52 6.29
CA ARG A 240 11.49 3.64 7.61
C ARG A 240 13.00 3.45 7.51
N ASP A 241 13.77 4.40 7.97
CA ASP A 241 15.26 4.36 7.95
C ASP A 241 15.86 3.92 9.29
N SER A 242 15.05 3.81 10.37
CA SER A 242 15.55 3.45 11.69
C SER A 242 14.54 2.63 12.49
N ASP A 243 15.04 1.63 13.21
CA ASP A 243 14.27 0.80 14.13
C ASP A 243 14.19 1.38 15.55
N THR A 244 14.91 2.47 15.82
CA THR A 244 15.01 3.12 17.12
C THR A 244 14.60 4.59 17.10
N GLN A 245 14.40 5.16 15.93
CA GLN A 245 14.00 6.56 15.75
C GLN A 245 12.90 6.68 14.69
N LEU A 246 12.03 7.66 14.82
CA LEU A 246 11.05 8.04 13.79
C LEU A 246 11.77 8.81 12.68
N LYS A 247 12.52 8.09 11.85
CA LYS A 247 13.22 8.60 10.69
C LYS A 247 12.75 7.88 9.43
N TYR A 248 12.51 8.67 8.41
CA TYR A 248 11.90 8.19 7.17
C TYR A 248 12.59 8.80 5.97
N ARG A 249 12.44 8.13 4.83
CA ARG A 249 12.92 8.58 3.52
C ARG A 249 11.79 8.49 2.51
N ILE A 250 11.49 9.59 1.85
CA ILE A 250 10.52 9.62 0.77
C ILE A 250 11.19 9.20 -0.53
N ARG A 251 10.58 8.26 -1.22
CA ARG A 251 11.00 7.80 -2.55
C ARG A 251 9.83 7.83 -3.53
N ILE A 252 10.10 8.26 -4.75
CA ILE A 252 9.15 8.19 -5.85
C ILE A 252 9.55 7.01 -6.75
N SER A 253 8.65 6.08 -6.96
CA SER A 253 8.91 4.89 -7.77
C SER A 253 8.54 5.05 -9.23
N ASP A 254 7.54 5.92 -9.52
CA ASP A 254 7.11 6.25 -10.88
C ASP A 254 6.29 7.55 -10.88
N VAL A 255 6.38 8.29 -11.99
CA VAL A 255 5.47 9.39 -12.35
C VAL A 255 4.87 9.01 -13.71
N ILE A 256 3.56 8.89 -13.76
CA ILE A 256 2.83 8.42 -14.94
C ILE A 256 2.02 9.59 -15.48
N GLU A 257 2.50 10.16 -16.57
CA GLU A 257 1.86 11.31 -17.22
C GLU A 257 0.76 10.87 -18.20
N PRO A 258 -0.22 11.74 -18.51
CA PRO A 258 -1.26 11.45 -19.48
C PRO A 258 -0.73 11.02 -20.87
N SER A 259 0.39 11.55 -21.30
CA SER A 259 1.07 11.15 -22.54
C SER A 259 1.51 9.69 -22.55
N ASP A 260 1.80 9.10 -21.40
CA ASP A 260 2.29 7.73 -21.29
C ASP A 260 1.23 6.68 -21.68
N TRP A 261 -0.04 6.97 -21.49
CA TRP A 261 -1.13 6.03 -21.80
C TRP A 261 -1.99 6.44 -23.00
N SER A 262 -1.85 7.68 -23.51
CA SER A 262 -2.70 8.20 -24.58
C SER A 262 -2.58 7.38 -25.86
N GLU A 263 -1.39 6.87 -26.17
CA GLU A 263 -1.09 6.07 -27.37
C GLU A 263 -1.10 4.55 -27.12
N ALA A 264 -1.35 4.12 -25.87
CA ALA A 264 -1.39 2.69 -25.56
C ALA A 264 -2.60 2.02 -26.22
N PRO A 265 -2.47 0.80 -26.81
CA PRO A 265 -3.57 0.08 -27.44
C PRO A 265 -4.74 -0.21 -26.49
N ASP A 266 -4.44 -0.46 -25.21
CA ASP A 266 -5.42 -0.57 -24.12
C ASP A 266 -4.98 0.28 -22.94
N PRO A 267 -5.33 1.58 -22.90
CA PRO A 267 -4.91 2.49 -21.86
C PRO A 267 -5.31 2.07 -20.44
N ASP A 268 -6.45 1.40 -20.26
CA ASP A 268 -6.89 0.93 -18.94
C ASP A 268 -6.01 -0.22 -18.45
N PHE A 269 -5.64 -1.15 -19.34
CA PHE A 269 -4.75 -2.25 -19.00
C PHE A 269 -3.33 -1.75 -18.74
N TYR A 270 -2.84 -0.85 -19.58
CA TYR A 270 -1.53 -0.21 -19.43
C TYR A 270 -1.40 0.48 -18.08
N LEU A 271 -2.34 1.37 -17.73
CA LEU A 271 -2.34 2.09 -16.47
C LEU A 271 -2.39 1.14 -15.26
N ALA A 272 -3.31 0.16 -15.30
CA ALA A 272 -3.39 -0.80 -14.21
C ALA A 272 -2.09 -1.60 -14.03
N ALA A 273 -1.46 -2.03 -15.15
CA ALA A 273 -0.19 -2.75 -15.12
C ALA A 273 0.98 -1.85 -14.65
N ARG A 274 1.07 -0.60 -15.14
CA ARG A 274 2.14 0.33 -14.75
C ARG A 274 2.04 0.73 -13.27
N ILE A 275 0.83 0.96 -12.76
CA ILE A 275 0.59 1.19 -11.34
C ILE A 275 1.08 -0.01 -10.50
N GLN A 276 0.79 -1.25 -10.91
CA GLN A 276 1.28 -2.42 -10.19
C GLN A 276 2.80 -2.56 -10.26
N ARG A 277 3.42 -2.25 -11.40
CA ARG A 277 4.87 -2.21 -11.54
C ARG A 277 5.51 -1.15 -10.64
N ALA A 278 4.90 0.02 -10.50
CA ALA A 278 5.35 1.04 -9.55
C ALA A 278 5.30 0.54 -8.09
N LEU A 279 4.23 -0.17 -7.72
CA LEU A 279 4.12 -0.81 -6.41
C LEU A 279 5.14 -1.94 -6.20
N GLU A 280 5.46 -2.74 -7.22
CA GLU A 280 6.55 -3.72 -7.15
C GLU A 280 7.89 -3.05 -6.84
N LYS A 281 8.22 -1.95 -7.55
CA LYS A 281 9.43 -1.18 -7.30
C LYS A 281 9.50 -0.68 -5.85
N MET A 282 8.40 -0.17 -5.31
CA MET A 282 8.34 0.25 -3.89
C MET A 282 8.61 -0.92 -2.94
N ILE A 283 7.99 -2.07 -3.17
CA ILE A 283 8.16 -3.25 -2.32
C ILE A 283 9.60 -3.76 -2.38
N LEU A 284 10.23 -3.72 -3.57
CA LEU A 284 11.62 -4.15 -3.76
C LEU A 284 12.64 -3.23 -3.06
N MET A 285 12.31 -1.97 -2.78
CA MET A 285 13.16 -1.06 -2.01
C MET A 285 13.31 -1.52 -0.55
N ALA A 286 12.25 -2.07 0.06
CA ALA A 286 12.26 -2.59 1.42
C ALA A 286 11.21 -3.71 1.57
N PRO A 287 11.54 -4.94 1.16
CA PRO A 287 10.58 -6.06 1.19
C PRO A 287 10.08 -6.40 2.60
N ASP A 288 10.88 -6.16 3.64
CA ASP A 288 10.51 -6.29 5.05
C ASP A 288 9.48 -5.26 5.50
N GLN A 289 9.29 -4.17 4.76
CA GLN A 289 8.32 -3.12 5.07
C GLN A 289 6.99 -3.29 4.32
N HIS A 290 6.73 -4.45 3.71
CA HIS A 290 5.47 -4.72 3.03
C HIS A 290 4.55 -5.64 3.86
N MET A 291 3.25 -5.41 3.77
CA MET A 291 2.23 -6.20 4.48
C MET A 291 1.96 -7.54 3.77
N TRP A 292 2.92 -8.48 3.86
CA TRP A 292 2.84 -9.80 3.20
C TRP A 292 1.74 -10.72 3.72
N VAL A 293 1.16 -10.42 4.87
CA VAL A 293 -0.02 -11.15 5.38
C VAL A 293 -1.26 -10.93 4.51
N HIS A 294 -1.28 -9.89 3.64
CA HIS A 294 -2.39 -9.66 2.73
C HIS A 294 -2.39 -10.67 1.58
N GLN A 295 -3.55 -11.30 1.31
CA GLN A 295 -3.73 -12.31 0.26
C GLN A 295 -3.85 -11.68 -1.14
N ARG A 296 -2.73 -11.14 -1.66
CA ARG A 296 -2.70 -10.39 -2.93
C ARG A 296 -3.21 -11.20 -4.13
N TRP A 297 -2.87 -12.48 -4.19
CA TRP A 297 -3.24 -13.40 -5.29
C TRP A 297 -4.42 -14.32 -4.98
N ARG A 298 -5.22 -14.03 -3.95
CA ARG A 298 -6.40 -14.82 -3.58
C ARG A 298 -7.39 -14.98 -4.74
N SER A 299 -7.63 -13.94 -5.52
CA SER A 299 -8.50 -14.00 -6.70
C SER A 299 -7.70 -14.38 -7.91
N ARG A 300 -8.18 -15.42 -8.62
CA ARG A 300 -7.57 -15.88 -9.87
C ARG A 300 -8.49 -15.63 -11.06
N PRO A 301 -7.94 -15.42 -12.27
CA PRO A 301 -8.73 -15.30 -13.50
C PRO A 301 -9.64 -16.51 -13.70
N ARG A 302 -10.76 -16.29 -14.39
CA ARG A 302 -11.73 -17.36 -14.62
C ARG A 302 -11.12 -18.53 -15.39
N PHE A 303 -10.32 -18.26 -16.43
CA PHE A 303 -9.69 -19.29 -17.24
C PHE A 303 -8.71 -20.17 -16.44
N GLU A 304 -8.03 -19.62 -15.42
CA GLU A 304 -7.17 -20.41 -14.55
C GLU A 304 -7.99 -21.33 -13.62
N ARG A 305 -9.12 -20.83 -13.08
CA ARG A 305 -10.00 -21.61 -12.21
C ARG A 305 -10.74 -22.74 -12.93
N GLU A 306 -10.98 -22.55 -14.24
CA GLU A 306 -11.68 -23.50 -15.11
C GLU A 306 -10.71 -24.35 -15.95
N ASP A 307 -9.41 -24.26 -15.66
CA ASP A 307 -8.33 -24.95 -16.37
C ASP A 307 -8.38 -24.80 -17.91
N ARG A 308 -8.74 -23.61 -18.38
CA ARG A 308 -8.78 -23.25 -19.79
C ARG A 308 -7.43 -22.70 -20.26
N PRO A 309 -7.14 -22.75 -21.58
CA PRO A 309 -5.96 -22.11 -22.15
C PRO A 309 -5.87 -20.62 -21.79
N PHE A 310 -4.66 -20.10 -21.74
CA PHE A 310 -4.43 -18.66 -21.55
C PHE A 310 -5.03 -17.89 -22.73
N PRO A 311 -5.89 -16.86 -22.49
CA PRO A 311 -6.56 -16.17 -23.59
C PRO A 311 -5.57 -15.38 -24.45
N GLU A 312 -5.60 -15.57 -25.77
CA GLU A 312 -4.70 -14.90 -26.72
C GLU A 312 -4.79 -13.36 -26.59
N ARG A 313 -6.00 -12.84 -26.41
CA ARG A 313 -6.21 -11.40 -26.17
C ARG A 313 -5.43 -10.89 -24.96
N LEU A 314 -5.28 -11.69 -23.90
CA LEU A 314 -4.51 -11.29 -22.71
C LEU A 314 -3.02 -11.40 -22.98
N LEU A 315 -2.57 -12.42 -23.70
CA LEU A 315 -1.17 -12.55 -24.14
C LEU A 315 -0.73 -11.33 -24.97
N ASN A 316 -1.56 -10.90 -25.90
CA ASN A 316 -1.28 -9.72 -26.72
C ASN A 316 -1.17 -8.46 -25.87
N LYS A 317 -2.10 -8.23 -24.94
CA LYS A 317 -2.00 -7.11 -24.00
C LYS A 317 -0.73 -7.14 -23.12
N LEU A 318 -0.26 -8.32 -22.73
CA LEU A 318 1.00 -8.46 -21.98
C LEU A 318 2.20 -8.08 -22.85
N ARG A 319 2.24 -8.53 -24.13
CA ARG A 319 3.29 -8.20 -25.10
C ARG A 319 3.31 -6.71 -25.49
N GLU A 320 2.17 -6.04 -25.41
CA GLU A 320 2.05 -4.59 -25.67
C GLU A 320 2.59 -3.71 -24.54
N LEU A 321 2.91 -4.28 -23.36
CA LEU A 321 3.51 -3.52 -22.26
C LEU A 321 5.00 -3.25 -22.58
N PRO A 322 5.45 -1.97 -22.60
CA PRO A 322 6.82 -1.62 -23.04
C PRO A 322 7.96 -2.25 -22.22
N TRP A 323 7.66 -2.74 -21.04
CA TRP A 323 8.62 -3.35 -20.13
C TRP A 323 8.49 -4.88 -20.04
N MET A 324 7.63 -5.49 -20.87
CA MET A 324 7.36 -6.94 -20.86
C MET A 324 8.00 -7.58 -22.08
N ASP A 325 8.94 -8.45 -21.85
CA ASP A 325 9.52 -9.31 -22.88
C ASP A 325 8.82 -10.68 -22.94
N GLU A 326 9.17 -11.50 -23.90
CA GLU A 326 8.55 -12.83 -24.05
C GLU A 326 8.87 -13.74 -22.87
N ASP A 327 10.05 -13.62 -22.25
CA ASP A 327 10.40 -14.36 -21.02
C ASP A 327 9.49 -13.98 -19.86
N GLY A 328 9.19 -12.71 -19.69
CA GLY A 328 8.23 -12.23 -18.71
C GLY A 328 6.81 -12.75 -18.95
N VAL A 329 6.37 -12.79 -20.22
CA VAL A 329 5.08 -13.39 -20.60
C VAL A 329 5.06 -14.87 -20.24
N GLN A 330 6.11 -15.63 -20.60
CA GLN A 330 6.20 -17.06 -20.31
C GLN A 330 6.24 -17.35 -18.79
N LYS A 331 6.92 -16.52 -18.00
CA LYS A 331 6.90 -16.61 -16.53
C LYS A 331 5.48 -16.44 -15.99
N ILE A 332 4.71 -15.47 -16.49
CA ILE A 332 3.30 -15.26 -16.09
C ILE A 332 2.44 -16.46 -16.47
N VAL A 333 2.64 -17.03 -17.65
CA VAL A 333 1.91 -18.23 -18.11
C VAL A 333 2.25 -19.45 -17.26
N ALA A 334 3.53 -19.65 -16.94
CA ALA A 334 4.01 -20.74 -16.09
C ALA A 334 3.56 -20.60 -14.62
N ALA A 335 3.40 -19.35 -14.13
CA ALA A 335 2.93 -19.07 -12.77
C ALA A 335 1.42 -19.24 -12.58
N ARG A 336 0.76 -19.93 -13.49
CA ARG A 336 -0.66 -20.24 -13.47
C ARG A 336 -1.08 -21.04 -12.22
N GLY A 337 -2.28 -20.78 -11.71
CA GLY A 337 -2.87 -21.50 -10.58
C GLY A 337 -2.44 -20.99 -9.20
N ALA A 338 -2.84 -21.73 -8.17
CA ALA A 338 -2.37 -21.50 -6.82
C ALA A 338 -0.92 -21.96 -6.70
N PRO A 339 -0.02 -21.18 -6.11
CA PRO A 339 1.36 -21.60 -5.94
C PRO A 339 1.43 -22.81 -5.01
N PRO A 340 2.36 -23.74 -5.23
CA PRO A 340 2.66 -24.78 -4.25
C PRO A 340 3.15 -24.12 -2.95
N ALA A 341 2.85 -24.73 -1.82
CA ALA A 341 3.51 -24.36 -0.57
C ALA A 341 5.03 -24.53 -0.73
N PRO A 342 5.85 -23.66 -0.15
CA PRO A 342 7.31 -23.80 -0.21
C PRO A 342 7.72 -25.19 0.28
N ALA A 343 8.74 -25.77 -0.37
CA ALA A 343 9.29 -27.06 0.06
C ALA A 343 9.76 -26.98 1.52
N GLY A 344 9.39 -27.96 2.34
CA GLY A 344 9.74 -27.98 3.77
C GLY A 344 8.70 -27.34 4.70
N MET A 345 7.67 -26.68 4.17
CA MET A 345 6.58 -26.15 5.02
C MET A 345 5.63 -27.28 5.41
N ALA A 346 5.53 -27.59 6.71
CA ALA A 346 4.60 -28.58 7.24
C ALA A 346 3.15 -28.24 6.85
N ARG A 347 2.40 -29.23 6.34
CA ARG A 347 0.94 -29.11 6.22
C ARG A 347 0.37 -29.10 7.64
N LEU A 348 -0.16 -27.96 8.05
CA LEU A 348 -1.04 -27.92 9.21
C LEU A 348 -2.43 -28.29 8.66
N ASP A 349 -2.85 -29.54 8.91
CA ASP A 349 -4.21 -30.01 8.66
C ASP A 349 -5.21 -29.32 9.59
#